data_4a2d3e0b14cd179c3353bfb0b83e68a5
#
_entry.id   4a2d3e0b14cd179c3353bfb0b83e68a5
#
_cell.length_a   1.000
_cell.length_b   1.000
_cell.length_c   1.000
_cell.angle_alpha   90.00
_cell.angle_beta   90.00
_cell.angle_gamma   90.00
#
_symmetry.space_group_name_H-M   'P 1'
#
loop_
_entity.id
_entity.type
_entity.pdbx_description
1 polymer ?
#
loop_
_entity_poly.entity_id
_entity_poly.type
_entity_poly.pdbx_seq_one_letter_code
_entity_poly.pdbx_strand_id
1 'polypeptide(L)'
;RAWHRRFAYGVAARAYIRSARSDDEWITSHLELRDAEGGLVPGYGWVFPLGNGEVNIGVGSLATERRPSHIALKPLLQHYVSLRRPEWQFEGEARAVASALLPMGGAVSNIAGRNWVLVGDAAGCVNPLNGEGIDYGLEGGHLLSGLLGEPDLTTVWPDLLRARYGRTFSVARRIAALATHPRMVPTGGPPVMRSALLQRTAVRVMGNLVDEEDADLTARAWRAAGRASLRFDDPAPFS
;
A
#
# COMPACT_ATOMS: atom_id res chain seq x y z
N ARG A 1 5.20 19.87 1.16
CA ARG A 1 4.25 18.95 1.76
C ARG A 1 4.53 18.75 3.25
N ALA A 2 3.50 18.49 4.05
CA ALA A 2 3.62 18.03 5.43
C ALA A 2 3.12 16.58 5.51
N TRP A 3 3.81 15.73 6.27
CA TRP A 3 3.46 14.33 6.43
C TRP A 3 2.90 14.07 7.84
N HIS A 4 1.74 13.44 7.92
CA HIS A 4 1.03 13.13 9.16
C HIS A 4 1.40 11.73 9.67
N ARG A 5 2.56 11.59 10.34
CA ARG A 5 3.10 10.31 10.84
C ARG A 5 2.25 9.59 11.87
N ARG A 6 1.26 10.26 12.46
CA ARG A 6 0.31 9.63 13.40
C ARG A 6 -0.57 8.56 12.73
N PHE A 7 -0.78 8.64 11.41
CA PHE A 7 -1.47 7.61 10.65
C PHE A 7 -0.55 6.45 10.30
N ALA A 8 -1.14 5.33 9.86
CA ALA A 8 -0.38 4.21 9.36
C ALA A 8 0.44 4.62 8.13
N TYR A 9 1.67 4.12 8.07
CA TYR A 9 2.57 4.30 6.95
C TYR A 9 3.31 3.00 6.66
N GLY A 10 3.76 2.86 5.43
CA GLY A 10 4.60 1.75 5.01
C GLY A 10 6.07 2.06 5.20
N VAL A 11 6.83 1.03 5.52
CA VAL A 11 8.28 1.00 5.37
C VAL A 11 8.61 -0.15 4.43
N ALA A 12 9.36 0.10 3.37
CA ALA A 12 9.62 -0.90 2.35
C ALA A 12 11.07 -0.85 1.85
N ALA A 13 11.56 -2.02 1.44
CA ALA A 13 12.80 -2.13 0.68
C ALA A 13 12.56 -3.03 -0.53
N ARG A 14 13.16 -2.68 -1.66
CA ARG A 14 13.08 -3.44 -2.90
C ARG A 14 14.44 -3.53 -3.59
N ALA A 15 14.58 -4.52 -4.44
CA ALA A 15 15.75 -4.72 -5.28
C ALA A 15 15.33 -5.34 -6.62
N TYR A 16 16.28 -5.46 -7.53
CA TYR A 16 16.15 -6.25 -8.75
C TYR A 16 17.13 -7.41 -8.69
N ILE A 17 16.72 -8.56 -9.22
CA ILE A 17 17.57 -9.74 -9.30
C ILE A 17 17.22 -10.53 -10.56
N ARG A 18 18.23 -11.16 -11.16
CA ARG A 18 18.02 -12.04 -12.31
C ARG A 18 17.27 -13.29 -11.90
N SER A 19 16.33 -13.71 -12.75
CA SER A 19 15.50 -14.89 -12.50
C SER A 19 15.15 -15.58 -13.82
N ALA A 20 15.27 -16.90 -13.82
CA ALA A 20 14.76 -17.70 -14.94
C ALA A 20 13.23 -17.64 -15.07
N ARG A 21 12.53 -17.12 -14.05
CA ARG A 21 11.08 -16.94 -14.02
C ARG A 21 10.66 -15.46 -14.23
N SER A 22 11.50 -14.69 -14.91
CA SER A 22 11.20 -13.28 -15.21
C SER A 22 9.99 -13.08 -16.12
N ASP A 23 9.60 -14.11 -16.86
CA ASP A 23 8.48 -14.09 -17.82
C ASP A 23 7.19 -14.70 -17.26
N ASP A 24 7.16 -15.03 -15.96
CA ASP A 24 5.94 -15.51 -15.30
C ASP A 24 4.83 -14.45 -15.45
N GLU A 25 3.62 -14.91 -15.76
CA GLU A 25 2.44 -14.04 -15.96
C GLU A 25 1.86 -13.47 -14.66
N TRP A 26 2.28 -13.99 -13.51
CA TRP A 26 1.69 -13.65 -12.21
C TRP A 26 2.68 -12.96 -11.29
N ILE A 27 2.24 -11.86 -10.70
CA ILE A 27 2.91 -11.29 -9.53
C ILE A 27 2.64 -12.17 -8.32
N THR A 28 3.64 -12.30 -7.44
CA THR A 28 3.50 -13.11 -6.23
C THR A 28 3.67 -12.24 -4.99
N SER A 29 2.78 -12.45 -4.01
CA SER A 29 2.85 -11.82 -2.70
C SER A 29 2.82 -12.87 -1.60
N HIS A 30 3.77 -12.81 -0.67
CA HIS A 30 3.89 -13.70 0.47
C HIS A 30 3.44 -12.95 1.73
N LEU A 31 2.22 -13.22 2.18
CA LEU A 31 1.59 -12.52 3.31
C LEU A 31 2.17 -12.94 4.67
N GLU A 32 2.85 -14.07 4.75
CA GLU A 32 3.58 -14.51 5.94
C GLU A 32 5.06 -14.16 5.78
N LEU A 33 5.41 -12.94 6.19
CA LEU A 33 6.78 -12.47 6.21
C LEU A 33 7.41 -12.77 7.57
N ARG A 34 8.58 -13.41 7.57
CA ARG A 34 9.36 -13.71 8.78
C ARG A 34 10.73 -13.09 8.71
N ASP A 35 11.23 -12.67 9.88
CA ASP A 35 12.63 -12.29 10.06
C ASP A 35 13.56 -13.50 10.12
N ALA A 36 14.86 -13.26 10.26
CA ALA A 36 15.85 -14.33 10.32
C ALA A 36 15.74 -15.20 11.58
N GLU A 37 15.15 -14.69 12.64
CA GLU A 37 14.88 -15.38 13.91
C GLU A 37 13.54 -16.16 13.87
N GLY A 38 12.82 -16.09 12.74
CA GLY A 38 11.53 -16.75 12.54
C GLY A 38 10.32 -15.96 13.09
N GLY A 39 10.54 -14.76 13.60
CA GLY A 39 9.50 -13.86 14.07
C GLY A 39 8.57 -13.38 12.95
N LEU A 40 7.25 -13.34 13.20
CA LEU A 40 6.29 -12.84 12.22
C LEU A 40 6.35 -11.31 12.11
N VAL A 41 6.57 -10.83 10.91
CA VAL A 41 6.62 -9.39 10.59
C VAL A 41 5.24 -8.93 10.08
N PRO A 42 4.67 -7.83 10.62
CA PRO A 42 3.40 -7.29 10.13
C PRO A 42 3.58 -6.60 8.78
N GLY A 43 3.56 -7.40 7.71
CA GLY A 43 3.82 -6.95 6.34
C GLY A 43 3.77 -8.12 5.37
N TYR A 44 4.37 -7.91 4.21
CA TYR A 44 4.47 -8.95 3.19
C TYR A 44 5.72 -8.78 2.33
N GLY A 45 6.10 -9.87 1.64
CA GLY A 45 7.12 -9.84 0.60
C GLY A 45 6.49 -10.00 -0.77
N TRP A 46 7.12 -9.49 -1.81
CA TRP A 46 6.66 -9.62 -3.18
C TRP A 46 7.76 -10.01 -4.15
N VAL A 47 7.36 -10.63 -5.25
CA VAL A 47 8.20 -10.87 -6.43
C VAL A 47 7.36 -10.56 -7.66
N PHE A 48 7.80 -9.59 -8.46
CA PHE A 48 7.13 -9.14 -9.67
C PHE A 48 8.01 -9.41 -10.89
N PRO A 49 7.61 -10.35 -11.77
CA PRO A 49 8.26 -10.58 -13.05
C PRO A 49 8.27 -9.31 -13.92
N LEU A 50 9.36 -9.06 -14.63
CA LEU A 50 9.51 -7.87 -15.46
C LEU A 50 9.60 -8.16 -16.96
N GLY A 51 9.64 -9.43 -17.38
CA GLY A 51 9.71 -9.83 -18.77
C GLY A 51 11.05 -9.55 -19.46
N ASN A 52 12.11 -9.22 -18.69
CA ASN A 52 13.41 -8.79 -19.23
C ASN A 52 14.61 -9.54 -18.61
N GLY A 53 14.39 -10.73 -18.07
CA GLY A 53 15.40 -11.52 -17.38
C GLY A 53 15.55 -11.18 -15.89
N GLU A 54 14.78 -10.24 -15.37
CA GLU A 54 14.82 -9.81 -13.97
C GLU A 54 13.45 -9.81 -13.34
N VAL A 55 13.46 -9.82 -12.01
CA VAL A 55 12.27 -9.56 -11.19
C VAL A 55 12.52 -8.39 -10.24
N ASN A 56 11.45 -7.66 -9.89
CA ASN A 56 11.44 -6.76 -8.76
C ASN A 56 11.04 -7.57 -7.53
N ILE A 57 11.90 -7.60 -6.52
CA ILE A 57 11.68 -8.30 -5.26
C ILE A 57 11.74 -7.31 -4.11
N GLY A 58 10.82 -7.44 -3.16
CA GLY A 58 10.81 -6.54 -2.03
C GLY A 58 10.09 -7.06 -0.80
N VAL A 59 10.22 -6.31 0.26
CA VAL A 59 9.55 -6.52 1.55
C VAL A 59 8.99 -5.20 2.04
N GLY A 60 7.79 -5.23 2.62
CA GLY A 60 7.15 -4.08 3.20
C GLY A 60 6.52 -4.41 4.55
N SER A 61 6.50 -3.44 5.44
CA SER A 61 5.86 -3.56 6.74
C SER A 61 5.07 -2.30 7.06
N LEU A 62 3.98 -2.47 7.80
CA LEU A 62 3.19 -1.37 8.33
C LEU A 62 3.76 -0.86 9.65
N ALA A 63 3.68 0.44 9.85
CA ALA A 63 4.07 1.11 11.07
C ALA A 63 3.12 2.25 11.42
N THR A 64 3.15 2.70 12.65
CA THR A 64 2.54 3.95 13.12
C THR A 64 3.53 4.65 14.03
N GLU A 65 3.31 5.93 14.33
CA GLU A 65 4.13 6.64 15.32
C GLU A 65 4.17 5.96 16.69
N ARG A 66 3.04 5.37 17.12
CA ARG A 66 2.93 4.64 18.38
C ARG A 66 3.53 3.24 18.33
N ARG A 67 3.64 2.66 17.16
CA ARG A 67 4.21 1.33 16.88
C ARG A 67 5.12 1.44 15.65
N PRO A 68 6.29 2.09 15.82
CA PRO A 68 7.26 2.22 14.74
C PRO A 68 7.79 0.84 14.34
N SER A 69 8.14 0.69 13.09
CA SER A 69 8.84 -0.49 12.63
C SER A 69 10.30 -0.42 13.11
N HIS A 70 10.70 -1.39 13.92
CA HIS A 70 12.09 -1.56 14.35
C HIS A 70 12.86 -2.51 13.42
N ILE A 71 12.30 -2.85 12.27
CA ILE A 71 12.84 -3.85 11.37
C ILE A 71 13.96 -3.23 10.52
N ALA A 72 15.10 -3.88 10.50
CA ALA A 72 16.17 -3.57 9.57
C ALA A 72 15.79 -4.08 8.17
N LEU A 73 15.26 -3.21 7.31
CA LEU A 73 14.68 -3.58 6.01
C LEU A 73 15.69 -4.26 5.07
N LYS A 74 16.96 -3.83 5.04
CA LYS A 74 17.96 -4.43 4.16
C LYS A 74 18.29 -5.87 4.55
N PRO A 75 18.57 -6.20 5.82
CA PRO A 75 18.72 -7.58 6.26
C PRO A 75 17.46 -8.43 6.01
N LEU A 76 16.28 -7.89 6.28
CA LEU A 76 15.02 -8.58 5.99
C LEU A 76 14.86 -8.90 4.51
N LEU A 77 15.17 -7.95 3.62
CA LEU A 77 15.15 -8.17 2.17
C LEU A 77 16.16 -9.25 1.75
N GLN A 78 17.39 -9.21 2.28
CA GLN A 78 18.40 -10.22 1.99
C GLN A 78 17.95 -11.62 2.43
N HIS A 79 17.38 -11.72 3.63
CA HIS A 79 16.81 -12.97 4.14
C HIS A 79 15.68 -13.46 3.22
N TYR A 80 14.75 -12.58 2.85
CA TYR A 80 13.63 -12.91 1.95
C TYR A 80 14.13 -13.36 0.56
N VAL A 81 15.14 -12.69 0.00
CA VAL A 81 15.79 -13.11 -1.26
C VAL A 81 16.35 -14.53 -1.12
N SER A 82 17.04 -14.82 -0.03
CA SER A 82 17.63 -16.15 0.19
C SER A 82 16.57 -17.26 0.29
N LEU A 83 15.46 -16.98 0.98
CA LEU A 83 14.31 -17.90 1.09
C LEU A 83 13.65 -18.17 -0.24
N ARG A 84 13.54 -17.16 -1.12
CA ARG A 84 12.86 -17.29 -2.41
C ARG A 84 13.78 -17.75 -3.54
N ARG A 85 15.08 -17.79 -3.32
CA ARG A 85 16.08 -18.17 -4.34
C ARG A 85 15.81 -19.51 -5.02
N PRO A 86 15.50 -20.62 -4.33
CA PRO A 86 15.21 -21.89 -4.99
C PRO A 86 13.91 -21.84 -5.84
N GLU A 87 12.88 -21.20 -5.31
CA GLU A 87 11.56 -21.13 -5.96
C GLU A 87 11.62 -20.28 -7.24
N TRP A 88 12.31 -19.14 -7.18
CA TRP A 88 12.39 -18.17 -8.26
C TRP A 88 13.64 -18.30 -9.12
N GLN A 89 14.50 -19.28 -8.82
CA GLN A 89 15.73 -19.55 -9.56
C GLN A 89 16.59 -18.28 -9.73
N PHE A 90 16.78 -17.56 -8.61
CA PHE A 90 17.55 -16.32 -8.63
C PHE A 90 19.02 -16.57 -8.94
N GLU A 91 19.59 -15.75 -9.84
CA GLU A 91 20.99 -15.77 -10.24
C GLU A 91 21.71 -14.48 -9.78
N GLY A 92 22.93 -14.66 -9.28
CA GLY A 92 23.75 -13.54 -8.83
C GLY A 92 23.19 -12.84 -7.58
N GLU A 93 23.58 -11.59 -7.42
CA GLU A 93 23.23 -10.76 -6.27
C GLU A 93 22.10 -9.77 -6.58
N ALA A 94 21.32 -9.42 -5.55
CA ALA A 94 20.31 -8.39 -5.66
C ALA A 94 20.96 -7.01 -5.86
N ARG A 95 20.50 -6.25 -6.84
CA ARG A 95 21.06 -4.95 -7.22
C ARG A 95 20.08 -3.81 -7.04
N ALA A 96 20.58 -2.58 -7.07
CA ALA A 96 19.77 -1.36 -6.97
C ALA A 96 18.82 -1.37 -5.77
N VAL A 97 19.32 -1.84 -4.61
CA VAL A 97 18.57 -1.89 -3.36
C VAL A 97 18.15 -0.46 -2.97
N ALA A 98 16.86 -0.24 -2.83
CA ALA A 98 16.30 1.02 -2.37
C ALA A 98 15.30 0.77 -1.23
N SER A 99 15.20 1.73 -0.32
CA SER A 99 14.22 1.71 0.76
C SER A 99 13.54 3.05 0.89
N ALA A 100 12.28 3.04 1.28
CA ALA A 100 11.47 4.24 1.45
C ALA A 100 10.49 4.12 2.60
N LEU A 101 10.11 5.29 3.12
CA LEU A 101 8.93 5.47 3.95
C LEU A 101 7.79 5.92 3.02
N LEU A 102 6.65 5.25 3.13
CA LEU A 102 5.50 5.46 2.27
C LEU A 102 4.37 6.13 3.07
N PRO A 103 4.09 7.43 2.88
CA PRO A 103 2.88 8.03 3.39
C PRO A 103 1.68 7.42 2.67
N MET A 104 0.72 6.89 3.41
CA MET A 104 -0.41 6.15 2.87
C MET A 104 -1.74 6.85 3.14
N GLY A 105 -2.73 6.58 2.32
CA GLY A 105 -4.12 6.99 2.57
C GLY A 105 -4.32 8.50 2.65
N GLY A 106 -3.59 9.27 1.85
CA GLY A 106 -3.67 10.72 1.87
C GLY A 106 -3.15 11.36 3.17
N ALA A 107 -2.22 10.70 3.88
CA ALA A 107 -1.64 11.22 5.14
C ALA A 107 -0.61 12.33 4.88
N VAL A 108 -0.90 13.22 3.97
CA VAL A 108 -0.07 14.39 3.62
C VAL A 108 -0.95 15.61 3.37
N SER A 109 -0.41 16.79 3.64
CA SER A 109 -1.01 18.10 3.30
C SER A 109 -0.05 18.94 2.46
N ASN A 110 -0.54 20.07 1.95
CA ASN A 110 0.20 20.93 1.04
C ASN A 110 0.67 20.16 -0.20
N ILE A 111 -0.27 19.50 -0.88
CA ILE A 111 -0.04 18.67 -2.06
C ILE A 111 -0.30 19.40 -3.38
N ALA A 112 -0.71 20.65 -3.32
CA ALA A 112 -0.94 21.51 -4.47
C ALA A 112 -0.61 22.97 -4.16
N GLY A 113 -0.37 23.72 -5.20
CA GLY A 113 -0.30 25.17 -5.23
C GLY A 113 -0.91 25.69 -6.51
N ARG A 114 -0.82 26.96 -6.76
CA ARG A 114 -1.52 27.59 -7.89
C ARG A 114 -1.25 26.88 -9.22
N ASN A 115 -0.01 26.50 -9.52
CA ASN A 115 0.43 25.96 -10.80
C ASN A 115 1.23 24.63 -10.67
N TRP A 116 1.09 23.93 -9.56
CA TRP A 116 1.73 22.65 -9.34
C TRP A 116 0.88 21.75 -8.46
N VAL A 117 1.04 20.44 -8.63
CA VAL A 117 0.44 19.41 -7.79
C VAL A 117 1.44 18.27 -7.54
N LEU A 118 1.22 17.54 -6.47
CA LEU A 118 1.86 16.24 -6.24
C LEU A 118 0.88 15.12 -6.64
N VAL A 119 1.40 14.06 -7.24
CA VAL A 119 0.63 12.88 -7.66
C VAL A 119 1.22 11.60 -7.07
N GLY A 120 0.47 10.50 -7.07
CA GLY A 120 0.92 9.19 -6.60
C GLY A 120 1.44 9.23 -5.15
N ASP A 121 2.53 8.53 -4.87
CA ASP A 121 3.16 8.44 -3.55
C ASP A 121 3.53 9.81 -2.97
N ALA A 122 3.89 10.77 -3.81
CA ALA A 122 4.21 12.12 -3.37
C ALA A 122 3.01 12.82 -2.74
N ALA A 123 1.80 12.51 -3.20
CA ALA A 123 0.52 12.95 -2.63
C ALA A 123 -0.04 12.00 -1.56
N GLY A 124 0.70 10.96 -1.20
CA GLY A 124 0.21 9.93 -0.28
C GLY A 124 -0.93 9.08 -0.86
N CYS A 125 -1.05 9.02 -2.20
CA CYS A 125 -1.99 8.17 -2.91
C CYS A 125 -1.46 6.73 -2.93
N VAL A 126 -1.38 6.12 -1.76
CA VAL A 126 -0.97 4.74 -1.54
C VAL A 126 -2.03 4.06 -0.70
N ASN A 127 -2.48 2.88 -1.12
CA ASN A 127 -3.47 2.11 -0.38
C ASN A 127 -2.90 1.68 1.00
N PRO A 128 -3.55 2.05 2.11
CA PRO A 128 -3.06 1.71 3.43
C PRO A 128 -3.06 0.22 3.75
N LEU A 129 -3.83 -0.60 3.03
CA LEU A 129 -4.00 -2.02 3.34
C LEU A 129 -2.96 -2.92 2.65
N ASN A 130 -2.51 -2.54 1.46
CA ASN A 130 -1.59 -3.36 0.65
C ASN A 130 -0.32 -2.62 0.21
N GLY A 131 -0.23 -1.29 0.42
CA GLY A 131 0.93 -0.49 0.02
C GLY A 131 1.03 -0.23 -1.48
N GLU A 132 0.00 -0.55 -2.25
CA GLU A 132 -0.07 -0.32 -3.67
C GLU A 132 -0.34 1.16 -3.96
N GLY A 133 0.37 1.74 -4.94
CA GLY A 133 0.28 3.15 -5.32
C GLY A 133 0.40 3.38 -6.83
N ILE A 134 0.65 2.33 -7.61
CA ILE A 134 0.91 2.46 -9.06
C ILE A 134 -0.37 2.88 -9.79
N ASP A 135 -1.48 2.19 -9.54
CA ASP A 135 -2.79 2.49 -10.12
C ASP A 135 -3.27 3.88 -9.72
N TYR A 136 -3.12 4.26 -8.44
CA TYR A 136 -3.46 5.61 -7.96
C TYR A 136 -2.59 6.70 -8.61
N GLY A 137 -1.32 6.39 -8.90
CA GLY A 137 -0.43 7.28 -9.62
C GLY A 137 -0.87 7.50 -11.07
N LEU A 138 -1.25 6.42 -11.76
CA LEU A 138 -1.76 6.46 -13.14
C LEU A 138 -3.13 7.16 -13.21
N GLU A 139 -4.07 6.79 -12.35
CA GLU A 139 -5.38 7.44 -12.27
C GLU A 139 -5.24 8.92 -11.88
N GLY A 140 -4.36 9.23 -10.92
CA GLY A 140 -4.07 10.61 -10.53
C GLY A 140 -3.54 11.45 -11.67
N GLY A 141 -2.66 10.89 -12.52
CA GLY A 141 -2.20 11.54 -13.75
C GLY A 141 -3.33 11.79 -14.75
N HIS A 142 -4.23 10.81 -14.91
CA HIS A 142 -5.42 10.95 -15.74
C HIS A 142 -6.38 12.03 -15.21
N LEU A 143 -6.68 12.01 -13.91
CA LEU A 143 -7.53 13.01 -13.26
C LEU A 143 -6.95 14.44 -13.42
N LEU A 144 -5.63 14.57 -13.26
CA LEU A 144 -4.95 15.84 -13.44
C LEU A 144 -5.07 16.39 -14.87
N SER A 145 -5.12 15.52 -15.88
CA SER A 145 -5.28 15.95 -17.25
C SER A 145 -6.57 16.76 -17.49
N GLY A 146 -7.63 16.43 -16.74
CA GLY A 146 -8.90 17.17 -16.76
C GLY A 146 -8.86 18.53 -16.07
N LEU A 147 -7.81 18.82 -15.33
CA LEU A 147 -7.60 20.10 -14.63
C LEU A 147 -6.59 21.01 -15.33
N LEU A 148 -6.06 20.59 -16.48
CA LEU A 148 -5.16 21.42 -17.27
C LEU A 148 -5.92 22.66 -17.78
N GLY A 149 -5.47 23.84 -17.37
CA GLY A 149 -6.14 25.11 -17.67
C GLY A 149 -6.85 25.75 -16.48
N GLU A 150 -7.01 25.03 -15.36
CA GLU A 150 -7.49 25.65 -14.11
C GLU A 150 -6.49 26.73 -13.65
N PRO A 151 -6.98 27.93 -13.28
CA PRO A 151 -6.10 29.04 -12.93
C PRO A 151 -5.44 28.87 -11.57
N ASP A 152 -6.00 28.02 -10.71
CA ASP A 152 -5.49 27.76 -9.36
C ASP A 152 -5.85 26.33 -8.91
N LEU A 153 -4.83 25.51 -8.70
CA LEU A 153 -4.97 24.11 -8.30
C LEU A 153 -4.91 23.91 -6.78
N THR A 154 -4.71 24.97 -6.00
CA THR A 154 -4.43 24.89 -4.56
C THR A 154 -5.51 24.11 -3.79
N THR A 155 -6.78 24.31 -4.14
CA THR A 155 -7.92 23.62 -3.50
C THR A 155 -8.54 22.57 -4.38
N VAL A 156 -8.59 22.81 -5.69
CA VAL A 156 -9.26 21.93 -6.67
C VAL A 156 -8.67 20.54 -6.66
N TRP A 157 -7.33 20.42 -6.64
CA TRP A 157 -6.66 19.13 -6.64
C TRP A 157 -6.87 18.32 -5.35
N PRO A 158 -6.62 18.86 -4.13
CA PRO A 158 -6.92 18.14 -2.90
C PRO A 158 -8.39 17.77 -2.75
N ASP A 159 -9.31 18.63 -3.18
CA ASP A 159 -10.75 18.35 -3.13
C ASP A 159 -11.15 17.22 -4.06
N LEU A 160 -10.59 17.17 -5.26
CA LEU A 160 -10.79 16.06 -6.21
C LEU A 160 -10.30 14.73 -5.63
N LEU A 161 -9.07 14.69 -5.10
CA LEU A 161 -8.53 13.49 -4.47
C LEU A 161 -9.34 13.06 -3.25
N ARG A 162 -9.81 14.02 -2.46
CA ARG A 162 -10.66 13.76 -1.29
C ARG A 162 -12.02 13.19 -1.68
N ALA A 163 -12.62 13.74 -2.72
CA ALA A 163 -13.88 13.22 -3.26
C ALA A 163 -13.73 11.80 -3.79
N ARG A 164 -12.63 11.52 -4.51
CA ARG A 164 -12.36 10.23 -5.14
C ARG A 164 -11.95 9.15 -4.15
N TYR A 165 -10.96 9.43 -3.29
CA TYR A 165 -10.32 8.42 -2.43
C TYR A 165 -10.63 8.58 -0.94
N GLY A 166 -11.10 9.74 -0.50
CA GLY A 166 -11.15 10.09 0.92
C GLY A 166 -11.91 9.09 1.78
N ARG A 167 -13.06 8.57 1.32
CA ARG A 167 -13.87 7.58 2.07
C ARG A 167 -13.10 6.28 2.27
N THR A 168 -12.55 5.74 1.19
CA THR A 168 -11.81 4.49 1.20
C THR A 168 -10.53 4.62 2.03
N PHE A 169 -9.78 5.68 1.82
CA PHE A 169 -8.54 5.92 2.56
C PHE A 169 -8.77 6.16 4.05
N SER A 170 -9.85 6.82 4.43
CA SER A 170 -10.19 7.05 5.84
C SER A 170 -10.37 5.73 6.60
N VAL A 171 -11.21 4.82 6.10
CA VAL A 171 -11.43 3.52 6.77
C VAL A 171 -10.20 2.62 6.66
N ALA A 172 -9.52 2.61 5.51
CA ALA A 172 -8.32 1.81 5.29
C ALA A 172 -7.17 2.19 6.25
N ARG A 173 -6.95 3.49 6.51
CA ARG A 173 -5.97 3.96 7.51
C ARG A 173 -6.22 3.38 8.91
N ARG A 174 -7.49 3.27 9.33
CA ARG A 174 -7.85 2.72 10.65
C ARG A 174 -7.60 1.23 10.72
N ILE A 175 -7.98 0.49 9.66
CA ILE A 175 -7.71 -0.94 9.56
C ILE A 175 -6.20 -1.20 9.53
N ALA A 176 -5.45 -0.44 8.74
CA ALA A 176 -3.99 -0.54 8.69
C ALA A 176 -3.34 -0.25 10.06
N ALA A 177 -3.82 0.76 10.78
CA ALA A 177 -3.35 1.05 12.13
C ALA A 177 -3.65 -0.11 13.12
N LEU A 178 -4.81 -0.78 12.99
CA LEU A 178 -5.11 -1.99 13.76
C LEU A 178 -4.21 -3.15 13.37
N ALA A 179 -3.91 -3.34 12.09
CA ALA A 179 -3.03 -4.40 11.60
C ALA A 179 -1.59 -4.30 12.15
N THR A 180 -1.14 -3.11 12.56
CA THR A 180 0.15 -2.95 13.25
C THR A 180 0.15 -3.51 14.67
N HIS A 181 -1.02 -3.90 15.24
CA HIS A 181 -1.07 -4.48 16.58
C HIS A 181 -0.56 -5.94 16.55
N PRO A 182 0.40 -6.33 17.43
CA PRO A 182 1.07 -7.63 17.34
C PRO A 182 0.13 -8.86 17.37
N ARG A 183 -1.03 -8.72 18.00
CA ARG A 183 -2.02 -9.81 18.10
C ARG A 183 -3.00 -9.86 16.93
N MET A 184 -3.10 -8.81 16.12
CA MET A 184 -4.14 -8.70 15.10
C MET A 184 -3.96 -9.71 13.98
N VAL A 185 -2.77 -9.79 13.40
CA VAL A 185 -2.46 -10.73 12.32
C VAL A 185 -2.50 -12.19 12.79
N PRO A 186 -1.85 -12.58 13.92
CA PRO A 186 -1.90 -13.95 14.40
C PRO A 186 -3.30 -14.45 14.78
N THR A 187 -4.18 -13.56 15.30
CA THR A 187 -5.54 -13.97 15.70
C THR A 187 -6.58 -13.84 14.60
N GLY A 188 -6.51 -12.79 13.80
CA GLY A 188 -7.46 -12.51 12.73
C GLY A 188 -7.16 -13.24 11.41
N GLY A 189 -5.89 -13.54 11.14
CA GLY A 189 -5.45 -14.22 9.91
C GLY A 189 -6.03 -15.63 9.73
N PRO A 190 -5.91 -16.54 10.71
CA PRO A 190 -6.35 -17.92 10.54
C PRO A 190 -7.85 -18.09 10.18
N PRO A 191 -8.81 -17.35 10.78
CA PRO A 191 -10.20 -17.38 10.34
C PRO A 191 -10.38 -16.94 8.89
N VAL A 192 -9.68 -15.88 8.47
CA VAL A 192 -9.73 -15.40 7.07
C VAL A 192 -9.19 -16.47 6.13
N MET A 193 -8.06 -17.09 6.46
CA MET A 193 -7.43 -18.13 5.62
C MET A 193 -8.26 -19.42 5.53
N ARG A 194 -9.18 -19.68 6.46
CA ARG A 194 -10.05 -20.88 6.46
C ARG A 194 -11.40 -20.66 5.77
N SER A 195 -11.76 -19.44 5.42
CA SER A 195 -13.06 -19.11 4.84
C SER A 195 -12.89 -18.47 3.46
N ALA A 196 -13.33 -19.17 2.41
CA ALA A 196 -13.30 -18.65 1.04
C ALA A 196 -14.07 -17.32 0.90
N LEU A 197 -15.16 -17.13 1.65
CA LEU A 197 -15.91 -15.89 1.66
C LEU A 197 -15.08 -14.73 2.26
N LEU A 198 -14.44 -14.98 3.40
CA LEU A 198 -13.60 -13.97 4.05
C LEU A 198 -12.36 -13.65 3.22
N GLN A 199 -11.74 -14.66 2.59
CA GLN A 199 -10.62 -14.46 1.67
C GLN A 199 -11.01 -13.56 0.50
N ARG A 200 -12.12 -13.89 -0.19
CA ARG A 200 -12.62 -13.08 -1.32
C ARG A 200 -12.92 -11.65 -0.89
N THR A 201 -13.55 -11.47 0.27
CA THR A 201 -13.85 -10.14 0.82
C THR A 201 -12.57 -9.38 1.15
N ALA A 202 -11.59 -10.02 1.80
CA ALA A 202 -10.31 -9.41 2.15
C ALA A 202 -9.54 -9.00 0.90
N VAL A 203 -9.40 -9.90 -0.09
CA VAL A 203 -8.73 -9.60 -1.36
C VAL A 203 -9.41 -8.44 -2.09
N ARG A 204 -10.75 -8.45 -2.13
CA ARG A 204 -11.51 -7.41 -2.79
C ARG A 204 -11.33 -6.04 -2.14
N VAL A 205 -11.38 -5.98 -0.81
CA VAL A 205 -11.20 -4.73 -0.04
C VAL A 205 -9.74 -4.27 -0.08
N MET A 206 -8.80 -5.19 0.15
CA MET A 206 -7.36 -4.85 0.16
C MET A 206 -6.84 -4.50 -1.24
N GLY A 207 -7.35 -5.17 -2.28
CA GLY A 207 -6.96 -4.94 -3.67
C GLY A 207 -7.64 -3.76 -4.34
N ASN A 208 -8.38 -2.93 -3.58
CA ASN A 208 -9.14 -1.79 -4.15
C ASN A 208 -10.12 -2.19 -5.27
N LEU A 209 -10.68 -3.41 -5.16
CA LEU A 209 -11.61 -3.99 -6.15
C LEU A 209 -13.09 -3.74 -5.76
N VAL A 210 -13.36 -2.71 -4.98
CA VAL A 210 -14.71 -2.28 -4.61
C VAL A 210 -15.01 -0.98 -5.33
N ASP A 211 -15.77 -1.09 -6.42
CA ASP A 211 -16.16 0.05 -7.25
C ASP A 211 -17.38 0.80 -6.69
N GLU A 212 -17.57 2.03 -7.15
CA GLU A 212 -18.73 2.83 -6.75
C GLU A 212 -20.04 2.25 -7.30
N GLU A 213 -20.00 1.55 -8.42
CA GLU A 213 -21.12 0.91 -9.08
C GLU A 213 -21.56 -0.41 -8.43
N ASP A 214 -20.67 -1.01 -7.62
CA ASP A 214 -20.96 -2.26 -6.92
C ASP A 214 -22.14 -2.11 -5.95
N ALA A 215 -23.17 -2.94 -6.13
CA ALA A 215 -24.41 -2.89 -5.33
C ALA A 215 -24.48 -3.94 -4.22
N ASP A 216 -23.50 -4.82 -4.12
CA ASP A 216 -23.48 -5.91 -3.12
C ASP A 216 -23.27 -5.43 -1.67
N LEU A 217 -23.51 -6.34 -0.72
CA LEU A 217 -23.44 -6.02 0.71
C LEU A 217 -22.04 -5.55 1.15
N THR A 218 -20.97 -6.15 0.59
CA THR A 218 -19.59 -5.78 0.93
C THR A 218 -19.31 -4.35 0.52
N ALA A 219 -19.66 -3.97 -0.70
CA ALA A 219 -19.47 -2.61 -1.21
C ALA A 219 -20.29 -1.58 -0.44
N ARG A 220 -21.55 -1.93 -0.12
CA ARG A 220 -22.42 -1.04 0.69
C ARG A 220 -21.87 -0.83 2.09
N ALA A 221 -21.44 -1.92 2.75
CA ALA A 221 -20.83 -1.86 4.08
C ALA A 221 -19.53 -1.06 4.06
N TRP A 222 -18.67 -1.28 3.07
CA TRP A 222 -17.40 -0.57 2.90
C TRP A 222 -17.60 0.93 2.73
N ARG A 223 -18.51 1.34 1.84
CA ARG A 223 -18.86 2.75 1.64
C ARG A 223 -19.48 3.39 2.88
N ALA A 224 -20.35 2.65 3.60
CA ALA A 224 -20.92 3.13 4.85
C ALA A 224 -19.86 3.33 5.93
N ALA A 225 -18.95 2.36 6.09
CA ALA A 225 -17.81 2.47 6.99
C ALA A 225 -16.91 3.65 6.64
N GLY A 226 -16.65 3.89 5.34
CA GLY A 226 -15.87 5.03 4.87
C GLY A 226 -16.53 6.38 5.23
N ARG A 227 -17.84 6.52 5.00
CA ARG A 227 -18.58 7.73 5.41
C ARG A 227 -18.55 7.96 6.92
N ALA A 228 -18.74 6.91 7.70
CA ALA A 228 -18.66 7.00 9.16
C ALA A 228 -17.26 7.36 9.63
N SER A 229 -16.24 6.74 9.04
CA SER A 229 -14.82 6.95 9.37
C SER A 229 -14.38 8.39 9.15
N LEU A 230 -14.77 9.03 8.04
CA LEU A 230 -14.41 10.42 7.73
C LEU A 230 -14.81 11.42 8.82
N ARG A 231 -15.90 11.14 9.56
CA ARG A 231 -16.38 12.03 10.64
C ARG A 231 -15.39 12.13 11.82
N PHE A 232 -14.49 11.17 11.93
CA PHE A 232 -13.51 11.07 13.01
C PHE A 232 -12.07 11.34 12.53
N ASP A 233 -11.91 11.76 11.27
CA ASP A 233 -10.58 12.10 10.74
C ASP A 233 -10.20 13.53 11.11
N ASP A 234 -9.01 13.65 11.67
CA ASP A 234 -8.35 14.92 11.95
C ASP A 234 -6.82 14.72 11.81
N PRO A 235 -6.20 15.20 10.74
CA PRO A 235 -6.82 15.78 9.54
C PRO A 235 -7.48 14.73 8.63
N ALA A 236 -8.39 15.21 7.79
CA ALA A 236 -8.95 14.42 6.71
C ALA A 236 -7.87 13.99 5.70
N PRO A 237 -8.10 12.94 4.87
CA PRO A 237 -7.20 12.65 3.76
C PRO A 237 -7.01 13.87 2.86
N PHE A 238 -5.76 14.14 2.45
CA PHE A 238 -5.41 15.24 1.54
C PHE A 238 -5.75 16.65 2.04
N SER A 239 -5.77 16.87 3.37
CA SER A 239 -6.05 18.19 3.95
C SER A 239 -4.81 19.08 4.05
#